data_29f144d9778c8a9e2e66e938704f812f
#
_entry.id   29f144d9778c8a9e2e66e938704f812f
#
_cell.length_a   1.000
_cell.length_b   1.000
_cell.length_c   1.000
_cell.angle_alpha   90.00
_cell.angle_beta   90.00
_cell.angle_gamma   90.00
#
_symmetry.space_group_name_H-M   'P 1'
#
loop_
_entity.id
_entity.type
_entity.pdbx_description
1 polymer ?
#
loop_
_entity_poly.entity_id
_entity_poly.type
_entity_poly.pdbx_seq_one_letter_code
_entity_poly.pdbx_strand_id
1 'polypeptide(L)'
;MRRSRFTDEQIIGVVREYEAGAKLAELCRRHGISSATFYKWRAKYGGMAVSDAKRLRALEDENARLKRLYADAMLDNAGLKDLLSRKW
;
A
#
# COMPACT_ATOMS: atom_id res chain seq x y z
N MET A 1 -9.75 -2.45 -13.17
CA MET A 1 -9.50 -2.06 -11.78
C MET A 1 -9.44 -0.55 -11.64
N ARG A 2 -10.11 -0.03 -10.66
CA ARG A 2 -10.14 1.42 -10.46
C ARG A 2 -8.91 1.87 -9.67
N ARG A 3 -8.20 2.85 -10.20
CA ARG A 3 -7.08 3.45 -9.49
C ARG A 3 -7.58 4.49 -8.51
N SER A 4 -6.83 4.69 -7.44
CA SER A 4 -7.08 5.80 -6.53
C SER A 4 -6.88 7.11 -7.29
N ARG A 5 -7.79 8.07 -7.11
CA ARG A 5 -7.68 9.40 -7.70
C ARG A 5 -6.68 10.28 -6.98
N PHE A 6 -6.15 9.80 -5.86
CA PHE A 6 -5.31 10.60 -4.98
C PHE A 6 -3.92 10.02 -4.89
N THR A 7 -2.92 10.88 -4.98
CA THR A 7 -1.53 10.50 -4.74
C THR A 7 -1.27 10.46 -3.24
N ASP A 8 -0.18 9.82 -2.84
CA ASP A 8 0.21 9.79 -1.43
C ASP A 8 0.38 11.22 -0.89
N GLU A 9 0.92 12.13 -1.69
CA GLU A 9 1.09 13.52 -1.28
C GLU A 9 -0.25 14.18 -1.00
N GLN A 10 -1.24 13.95 -1.85
CA GLN A 10 -2.57 14.51 -1.67
C GLN A 10 -3.23 13.93 -0.43
N ILE A 11 -3.12 12.64 -0.20
CA ILE A 11 -3.69 11.98 0.96
C ILE A 11 -3.08 12.52 2.25
N ILE A 12 -1.77 12.62 2.29
CA ILE A 12 -1.07 13.16 3.46
C ILE A 12 -1.46 14.61 3.69
N GLY A 13 -1.61 15.39 2.62
CA GLY A 13 -2.06 16.77 2.71
C GLY A 13 -3.42 16.90 3.38
N VAL A 14 -4.37 16.04 3.01
CA VAL A 14 -5.71 16.03 3.60
C VAL A 14 -5.64 15.66 5.08
N VAL A 15 -4.88 14.64 5.43
CA VAL A 15 -4.72 14.23 6.82
C VAL A 15 -4.09 15.35 7.65
N ARG A 16 -3.12 16.05 7.11
CA ARG A 16 -2.47 17.18 7.79
C ARG A 16 -3.43 18.35 8.00
N GLU A 17 -4.28 18.62 7.02
CA GLU A 17 -5.30 19.67 7.17
C GLU A 17 -6.21 19.36 8.37
N TYR A 18 -6.60 18.10 8.52
CA TYR A 18 -7.40 17.67 9.65
C TYR A 18 -6.65 17.86 10.96
N GLU A 19 -5.39 17.46 11.00
CA GLU A 19 -4.55 17.59 12.19
C GLU A 19 -4.33 19.06 12.57
N ALA A 20 -4.37 19.94 11.58
CA ALA A 20 -4.24 21.37 11.78
C ALA A 20 -5.54 22.04 12.25
N GLY A 21 -6.62 21.28 12.38
CA GLY A 21 -7.88 21.77 12.92
C GLY A 21 -9.04 21.89 11.95
N ALA A 22 -8.87 21.50 10.69
CA ALA A 22 -9.95 21.55 9.72
C ALA A 22 -11.05 20.55 10.08
N LYS A 23 -12.30 20.90 9.78
CA LYS A 23 -13.44 20.04 10.09
C LYS A 23 -13.50 18.89 9.11
N LEU A 24 -13.74 17.68 9.63
CA LEU A 24 -13.82 16.47 8.81
C LEU A 24 -14.88 16.59 7.72
N ALA A 25 -16.05 17.10 8.03
CA ALA A 25 -17.14 17.25 7.06
C ALA A 25 -16.73 18.12 5.89
N GLU A 26 -16.00 19.21 6.15
CA GLU A 26 -15.53 20.09 5.08
C GLU A 26 -14.48 19.44 4.23
N LEU A 27 -13.56 18.71 4.83
CA LEU A 27 -12.51 18.01 4.10
C LEU A 27 -13.12 16.94 3.19
N CYS A 28 -14.06 16.16 3.70
CA CYS A 28 -14.72 15.13 2.90
C CYS A 28 -15.46 15.73 1.72
N ARG A 29 -16.16 16.84 1.94
CA ARG A 29 -16.90 17.51 0.87
C ARG A 29 -15.96 18.11 -0.16
N ARG A 30 -14.91 18.77 0.30
CA ARG A 30 -13.96 19.45 -0.60
C ARG A 30 -13.23 18.46 -1.49
N HIS A 31 -12.85 17.32 -0.95
CA HIS A 31 -12.07 16.33 -1.66
C HIS A 31 -12.91 15.21 -2.27
N GLY A 32 -14.21 15.22 -2.03
CA GLY A 32 -15.11 14.20 -2.59
C GLY A 32 -14.88 12.81 -2.05
N ILE A 33 -14.61 12.70 -0.75
CA ILE A 33 -14.37 11.42 -0.10
C ILE A 33 -15.36 11.20 1.04
N SER A 34 -15.53 9.94 1.45
CA SER A 34 -16.34 9.60 2.61
C SER A 34 -15.52 9.69 3.89
N SER A 35 -16.19 9.80 5.02
CA SER A 35 -15.50 9.76 6.31
C SER A 35 -14.78 8.43 6.53
N ALA A 36 -15.35 7.32 6.03
CA ALA A 36 -14.70 6.02 6.11
C ALA A 36 -13.37 6.01 5.36
N THR A 37 -13.34 6.60 4.17
CA THR A 37 -12.11 6.73 3.39
C THR A 37 -11.08 7.57 4.14
N PHE A 38 -11.52 8.68 4.73
CA PHE A 38 -10.63 9.55 5.51
C PHE A 38 -10.01 8.80 6.68
N TYR A 39 -10.80 8.04 7.42
CA TYR A 39 -10.27 7.28 8.56
C TYR A 39 -9.27 6.22 8.14
N LYS A 40 -9.47 5.59 6.99
CA LYS A 40 -8.49 4.66 6.44
C LYS A 40 -7.18 5.38 6.12
N TRP A 41 -7.27 6.57 5.53
CA TRP A 41 -6.09 7.37 5.22
C TRP A 41 -5.35 7.78 6.48
N ARG A 42 -6.09 8.22 7.49
CA ARG A 42 -5.49 8.63 8.74
C ARG A 42 -4.79 7.47 9.43
N ALA A 43 -5.38 6.29 9.40
CA ALA A 43 -4.78 5.10 10.00
C ALA A 43 -3.47 4.74 9.32
N LYS A 44 -3.42 4.88 7.99
CA LYS A 44 -2.23 4.50 7.22
C LYS A 44 -1.17 5.61 7.20
N TYR A 45 -1.59 6.85 7.06
CA TYR A 45 -0.65 7.97 6.80
C TYR A 45 -0.56 9.00 7.92
N GLY A 46 -1.30 8.83 8.99
CA GLY A 46 -1.25 9.78 10.11
C GLY A 46 0.15 9.89 10.67
N GLY A 47 0.65 11.11 10.77
CA GLY A 47 2.00 11.35 11.29
C GLY A 47 3.12 11.10 10.31
N MET A 48 2.82 10.66 9.08
CA MET A 48 3.86 10.42 8.07
C MET A 48 4.18 11.67 7.27
N ALA A 49 5.46 11.80 6.90
CA ALA A 49 5.86 12.74 5.87
C ALA A 49 5.71 12.07 4.50
N VAL A 50 5.69 12.87 3.43
CA VAL A 50 5.58 12.33 2.07
C VAL A 50 6.71 11.35 1.77
N SER A 51 7.93 11.67 2.21
CA SER A 51 9.08 10.80 2.01
C SER A 51 8.91 9.45 2.70
N ASP A 52 8.26 9.43 3.86
CA ASP A 52 8.00 8.18 4.60
C ASP A 52 6.98 7.31 3.87
N ALA A 53 5.95 7.94 3.29
CA ALA A 53 4.95 7.21 2.52
C ALA A 53 5.56 6.60 1.26
N LYS A 54 6.45 7.33 0.59
CA LYS A 54 7.16 6.82 -0.59
C LYS A 54 8.04 5.63 -0.22
N ARG A 55 8.72 5.73 0.91
CA ARG A 55 9.56 4.63 1.40
C ARG A 55 8.71 3.41 1.74
N LEU A 56 7.58 3.61 2.40
CA LEU A 56 6.68 2.51 2.72
C LEU A 56 6.20 1.80 1.47
N ARG A 57 5.80 2.57 0.45
CA ARG A 57 5.35 1.98 -0.81
C ARG A 57 6.47 1.18 -1.47
N ALA A 58 7.68 1.71 -1.49
CA ALA A 58 8.82 1.00 -2.06
C ALA A 58 9.10 -0.30 -1.31
N LEU A 59 8.98 -0.29 0.01
CA LEU A 59 9.16 -1.50 0.82
C LEU A 59 8.05 -2.52 0.59
N GLU A 60 6.81 -2.06 0.42
CA GLU A 60 5.70 -2.95 0.11
C GLU A 60 5.88 -3.62 -1.25
N ASP A 61 6.33 -2.85 -2.25
CA ASP A 61 6.58 -3.38 -3.58
C ASP A 61 7.72 -4.40 -3.55
N GLU A 62 8.80 -4.08 -2.86
CA GLU A 62 9.94 -4.99 -2.73
C GLU A 62 9.54 -6.27 -2.00
N ASN A 63 8.73 -6.15 -0.96
CA ASN A 63 8.25 -7.30 -0.22
C ASN A 63 7.38 -8.21 -1.09
N ALA A 64 6.49 -7.62 -1.89
CA ALA A 64 5.65 -8.38 -2.81
C ALA A 64 6.50 -9.10 -3.86
N ARG A 65 7.53 -8.42 -4.37
CA ARG A 65 8.44 -8.99 -5.35
C ARG A 65 9.22 -10.17 -4.74
N LEU A 66 9.73 -10.00 -3.55
CA LEU A 66 10.47 -11.06 -2.85
C LEU A 66 9.59 -12.27 -2.59
N LYS A 67 8.34 -12.06 -2.19
CA LYS A 67 7.40 -13.15 -1.98
C LYS A 67 7.15 -13.93 -3.26
N ARG A 68 7.03 -13.22 -4.38
CA ARG A 68 6.82 -13.87 -5.68
C ARG A 68 8.03 -14.70 -6.08
N LEU A 69 9.23 -14.13 -5.94
CA LEU A 69 10.46 -14.84 -6.26
C LEU A 69 10.63 -16.09 -5.38
N TYR A 70 10.28 -15.96 -4.12
CA TYR A 70 10.34 -17.09 -3.22
C TYR A 70 9.37 -18.21 -3.63
N ALA A 71 8.14 -17.82 -3.97
CA ALA A 71 7.15 -18.80 -4.41
C ALA A 71 7.58 -19.51 -5.71
N ASP A 72 8.13 -18.74 -6.66
CA ASP A 72 8.64 -19.32 -7.91
C ASP A 72 9.79 -20.28 -7.64
N ALA A 73 10.71 -19.91 -6.76
CA ALA A 73 11.82 -20.77 -6.40
C ALA A 73 11.36 -22.07 -5.74
N MET A 74 10.33 -21.97 -4.89
CA MET A 74 9.77 -23.15 -4.23
C MET A 74 9.13 -24.10 -5.24
N LEU A 75 8.41 -23.56 -6.22
CA LEU A 75 7.79 -24.35 -7.28
C LEU A 75 8.85 -25.03 -8.13
N ASP A 76 9.92 -24.32 -8.51
CA ASP A 76 11.01 -24.87 -9.29
C ASP A 76 11.70 -26.00 -8.52
N ASN A 77 11.94 -25.79 -7.24
CA ASN A 77 12.57 -26.77 -6.39
C ASN A 77 11.72 -28.05 -6.31
N ALA A 78 10.41 -27.90 -6.11
CA ALA A 78 9.48 -29.02 -6.06
C ALA A 78 9.46 -29.76 -7.41
N GLY A 79 9.47 -29.02 -8.51
CA GLY A 79 9.52 -29.62 -9.84
C GLY A 79 10.77 -30.42 -10.08
N LEU A 80 11.92 -29.89 -9.66
CA LEU A 80 13.19 -30.61 -9.79
C LEU A 80 13.22 -31.89 -8.96
N LYS A 81 12.72 -31.82 -7.73
CA LYS A 81 12.63 -32.99 -6.88
C LYS A 81 11.72 -34.06 -7.47
N ASP A 82 10.62 -33.65 -8.06
CA ASP A 82 9.71 -34.58 -8.72
C ASP A 82 10.39 -35.29 -9.91
N LEU A 83 11.08 -34.52 -10.75
CA LEU A 83 11.82 -35.07 -11.87
C LEU A 83 12.87 -36.07 -11.41
N LEU A 84 13.59 -35.75 -10.37
CA LEU A 84 14.60 -36.65 -9.82
C LEU A 84 14.00 -37.93 -9.30
N SER A 85 12.84 -37.85 -8.63
CA SER A 85 12.18 -39.02 -8.10
C SER A 85 11.60 -39.93 -9.19
N ARG A 86 11.26 -39.38 -10.34
CA ARG A 86 10.73 -40.11 -11.49
C ARG A 86 11.80 -40.78 -12.32
N LYS A 87 13.03 -40.47 -12.08
CA LYS A 87 14.11 -40.96 -12.88
C LYS A 87 14.26 -42.46 -12.88
N TRP A 88 13.83 -43.14 -11.84
CA TRP A 88 13.94 -44.59 -11.69
C TRP A 88 12.64 -45.25 -11.30
#